data_e6d47598d09966bac0c2a03d2ab43e49
#
_entry.id   e6d47598d09966bac0c2a03d2ab43e49
#
_cell.length_a   1.000
_cell.length_b   1.000
_cell.length_c   1.000
_cell.angle_alpha   90.00
_cell.angle_beta   90.00
_cell.angle_gamma   90.00
#
_symmetry.space_group_name_H-M   'P 1'
#
loop_
_entity.id
_entity.type
_entity.pdbx_description
1 polymer ?
#
loop_
_entity_poly.entity_id
_entity_poly.type
_entity_poly.pdbx_seq_one_letter_code
_entity_poly.pdbx_strand_id
1 'polypeptide(L)'
;DEEILSQLKFPEARLLSEYFLIQKRIGMLAEGNQAWLKQEVNGRIYGSINPNGAVTGRATHSHPNLAQVPAVHTLYGKDCRSLFCAPKGKILIGIDMSGLELRMLAHYMARYDSGAYADIVVNGDIHTHNQEAAGIETRDLAKRFIYAFLYGAGTAKLGQVVGGNATDGK
;
A
#
# COMPACT_ATOMS: atom_id res chain seq x y z
N ASP A 1 -4.38 16.90 9.33
CA ASP A 1 -3.92 15.62 8.78
C ASP A 1 -3.26 15.92 7.43
N GLU A 2 -2.27 15.13 7.05
CA GLU A 2 -1.42 15.32 5.87
C GLU A 2 -2.24 15.32 4.56
N GLU A 3 -3.29 14.51 4.50
CA GLU A 3 -4.19 14.42 3.34
C GLU A 3 -4.99 15.73 3.14
N ILE A 4 -5.46 16.33 4.22
CA ILE A 4 -6.16 17.64 4.18
C ILE A 4 -5.20 18.74 3.77
N LEU A 5 -3.98 18.78 4.35
CA LEU A 5 -2.98 19.79 4.01
C LEU A 5 -2.58 19.75 2.53
N SER A 6 -2.52 18.56 1.93
CA SER A 6 -2.18 18.40 0.50
C SER A 6 -3.25 18.99 -0.44
N GLN A 7 -4.49 19.14 0.01
CA GLN A 7 -5.61 19.71 -0.77
C GLN A 7 -5.67 21.25 -0.66
N LEU A 8 -4.99 21.85 0.30
CA LEU A 8 -4.99 23.29 0.51
C LEU A 8 -3.99 23.97 -0.43
N LYS A 9 -4.42 25.06 -1.07
CA LYS A 9 -3.60 25.83 -2.03
C LYS A 9 -2.72 26.90 -1.39
N PHE A 10 -2.58 26.89 -0.06
CA PHE A 10 -1.75 27.86 0.66
C PHE A 10 -0.29 27.39 0.73
N PRO A 11 0.69 28.27 0.51
CA PRO A 11 2.12 27.93 0.63
C PRO A 11 2.47 27.33 2.00
N GLU A 12 1.87 27.84 3.06
CA GLU A 12 2.08 27.38 4.45
C GLU A 12 1.60 25.94 4.65
N ALA A 13 0.53 25.53 3.97
CA ALA A 13 0.02 24.14 4.06
C ALA A 13 1.04 23.16 3.50
N ARG A 14 1.76 23.53 2.43
CA ARG A 14 2.84 22.72 1.85
C ARG A 14 4.01 22.57 2.83
N LEU A 15 4.45 23.67 3.44
CA LEU A 15 5.52 23.65 4.43
C LEU A 15 5.15 22.81 5.65
N LEU A 16 3.92 22.93 6.13
CA LEU A 16 3.41 22.11 7.24
C LEU A 16 3.34 20.62 6.87
N SER A 17 2.92 20.29 5.67
CA SER A 17 2.90 18.91 5.17
C SER A 17 4.29 18.30 5.14
N GLU A 18 5.28 19.05 4.64
CA GLU A 18 6.69 18.64 4.63
C GLU A 18 7.24 18.48 6.05
N TYR A 19 6.96 19.43 6.93
CA TYR A 19 7.35 19.37 8.34
C TYR A 19 6.82 18.10 9.02
N PHE A 20 5.53 17.81 8.88
CA PHE A 20 4.95 16.60 9.48
C PHE A 20 5.51 15.31 8.88
N LEU A 21 5.82 15.30 7.59
CA LEU A 21 6.47 14.15 6.96
C LEU A 21 7.88 13.94 7.54
N ILE A 22 8.66 14.99 7.71
CA ILE A 22 9.99 14.92 8.31
C ILE A 22 9.89 14.47 9.77
N GLN A 23 9.00 15.05 10.55
CA GLN A 23 8.74 14.64 11.94
C GLN A 23 8.38 13.15 12.04
N LYS A 24 7.55 12.64 11.13
CA LYS A 24 7.21 11.22 11.04
C LYS A 24 8.44 10.36 10.74
N ARG A 25 9.36 10.82 9.87
CA ARG A 25 10.62 10.11 9.58
C ARG A 25 11.55 10.11 10.79
N ILE A 26 11.71 11.24 11.46
CA ILE A 26 12.53 11.36 12.69
C ILE A 26 11.96 10.44 13.79
N GLY A 27 10.65 10.47 13.99
CA GLY A 27 9.97 9.59 14.96
C GLY A 27 10.20 8.10 14.67
N MET A 28 10.16 7.70 13.40
CA MET A 28 10.42 6.32 12.97
C MET A 28 11.88 5.92 13.17
N LEU A 29 12.83 6.82 12.86
CA LEU A 29 14.26 6.52 12.87
C LEU A 29 14.86 6.61 14.27
N ALA A 30 14.56 7.67 15.04
CA ALA A 30 15.32 8.03 16.23
C ALA A 30 14.48 8.30 17.50
N GLU A 31 13.37 9.05 17.40
CA GLU A 31 12.73 9.64 18.57
C GLU A 31 11.55 8.82 19.12
N GLY A 32 10.79 8.13 18.27
CA GLY A 32 9.64 7.34 18.70
C GLY A 32 9.99 6.22 19.68
N ASN A 33 9.03 5.74 20.44
CA ASN A 33 9.24 4.64 21.38
C ASN A 33 9.70 3.34 20.71
N GLN A 34 9.32 3.14 19.46
CA GLN A 34 9.72 2.00 18.63
C GLN A 34 10.65 2.43 17.49
N ALA A 35 11.40 3.53 17.68
CA ALA A 35 12.35 4.00 16.67
C ALA A 35 13.42 2.96 16.37
N TRP A 36 13.83 2.87 15.12
CA TRP A 36 14.76 1.84 14.67
C TRP A 36 16.08 1.90 15.42
N LEU A 37 16.63 3.08 15.70
CA LEU A 37 17.85 3.25 16.48
C LEU A 37 17.71 2.77 17.93
N LYS A 38 16.48 2.82 18.50
CA LYS A 38 16.23 2.33 19.86
C LYS A 38 16.00 0.82 19.91
N GLN A 39 15.64 0.21 18.78
CA GLN A 39 15.37 -1.22 18.65
C GLN A 39 16.56 -1.98 18.04
N GLU A 40 17.63 -1.28 17.69
CA GLU A 40 18.84 -1.88 17.15
C GLU A 40 19.59 -2.63 18.23
N VAL A 41 19.97 -3.88 17.93
CA VAL A 41 20.80 -4.74 18.78
C VAL A 41 21.84 -5.41 17.89
N ASN A 42 23.12 -5.09 18.10
CA ASN A 42 24.25 -5.66 17.36
C ASN A 42 24.13 -5.53 15.83
N GLY A 43 23.75 -4.34 15.35
CA GLY A 43 23.57 -4.05 13.93
C GLY A 43 22.29 -4.65 13.32
N ARG A 44 21.33 -5.09 14.14
CA ARG A 44 20.09 -5.72 13.68
C ARG A 44 18.87 -5.14 14.36
N ILE A 45 17.75 -5.17 13.65
CA ILE A 45 16.42 -4.85 14.19
C ILE A 45 15.56 -6.11 14.11
N TYR A 46 14.94 -6.46 15.24
CA TYR A 46 14.08 -7.64 15.36
C TYR A 46 12.64 -7.19 15.51
N GLY A 47 11.92 -7.09 14.38
CA GLY A 47 10.49 -6.80 14.38
C GLY A 47 9.68 -8.00 14.87
N SER A 48 8.57 -7.74 15.55
CA SER A 48 7.60 -8.75 15.97
C SER A 48 6.52 -8.92 14.91
N ILE A 49 6.15 -10.17 14.61
CA ILE A 49 5.08 -10.51 13.67
C ILE A 49 4.06 -11.38 14.38
N ASN A 50 2.79 -10.94 14.38
CA ASN A 50 1.67 -11.78 14.76
C ASN A 50 1.00 -12.29 13.45
N PRO A 51 1.10 -13.60 13.13
CA PRO A 51 0.61 -14.15 11.86
C PRO A 51 -0.89 -13.98 11.62
N ASN A 52 -1.68 -13.83 12.67
CA ASN A 52 -3.13 -13.66 12.61
C ASN A 52 -3.58 -12.48 13.49
N GLY A 53 -2.88 -11.35 13.38
CA GLY A 53 -3.12 -10.18 14.21
C GLY A 53 -4.27 -9.29 13.78
N ALA A 54 -4.74 -9.40 12.54
CA ALA A 54 -5.87 -8.64 12.01
C ALA A 54 -7.13 -9.52 11.91
N VAL A 55 -8.31 -8.89 12.08
CA VAL A 55 -9.63 -9.56 11.93
C VAL A 55 -9.81 -10.19 10.54
N THR A 56 -9.09 -9.69 9.54
CA THR A 56 -9.07 -10.21 8.16
C THR A 56 -8.17 -11.42 7.98
N GLY A 57 -7.53 -11.94 9.04
CA GLY A 57 -6.56 -13.03 8.97
C GLY A 57 -5.18 -12.62 8.45
N ARG A 58 -4.92 -11.32 8.27
CA ARG A 58 -3.60 -10.81 7.88
C ARG A 58 -2.65 -10.76 9.09
N ALA A 59 -1.37 -10.94 8.82
CA ALA A 59 -0.33 -10.70 9.82
C ALA A 59 -0.23 -9.21 10.17
N THR A 60 0.07 -8.93 11.43
CA THR A 60 0.42 -7.58 11.89
C THR A 60 1.87 -7.52 12.33
N HIS A 61 2.49 -6.35 12.17
CA HIS A 61 3.89 -6.10 12.47
C HIS A 61 4.01 -5.03 13.56
N SER A 62 4.94 -5.22 14.50
CA SER A 62 5.20 -4.28 15.60
C SER A 62 6.62 -4.42 16.12
N HIS A 63 7.07 -3.49 16.94
CA HIS A 63 8.32 -3.50 17.72
C HIS A 63 9.63 -3.69 16.93
N PRO A 64 9.93 -2.92 15.89
CA PRO A 64 9.09 -1.94 15.21
C PRO A 64 8.30 -2.55 14.05
N ASN A 65 7.35 -1.77 13.48
CA ASN A 65 6.63 -2.18 12.28
C ASN A 65 7.50 -2.02 11.03
N LEU A 66 8.20 -3.08 10.64
CA LEU A 66 9.07 -3.09 9.46
C LEU A 66 8.31 -3.22 8.12
N ALA A 67 7.01 -3.54 8.14
CA ALA A 67 6.19 -3.52 6.93
C ALA A 67 5.89 -2.10 6.42
N GLN A 68 6.10 -1.08 7.25
CA GLN A 68 5.86 0.33 6.93
C GLN A 68 7.12 1.11 6.57
N VAL A 69 8.20 0.46 6.20
CA VAL A 69 9.38 1.15 5.64
C VAL A 69 8.96 1.94 4.40
N PRO A 70 9.27 3.25 4.33
CA PRO A 70 8.83 4.10 3.24
C PRO A 70 9.18 3.55 1.86
N ALA A 71 8.29 3.75 0.89
CA ALA A 71 8.55 3.34 -0.48
C ALA A 71 9.68 4.18 -1.13
N VAL A 72 10.43 3.59 -2.04
CA VAL A 72 11.62 4.20 -2.66
C VAL A 72 11.34 5.57 -3.29
N HIS A 73 10.15 5.76 -3.85
CA HIS A 73 9.73 7.00 -4.50
C HIS A 73 9.24 8.09 -3.54
N THR A 74 9.11 7.80 -2.24
CA THR A 74 8.71 8.80 -1.25
C THR A 74 9.93 9.57 -0.73
N LEU A 75 9.69 10.74 -0.15
CA LEU A 75 10.75 11.56 0.46
C LEU A 75 11.52 10.75 1.51
N TYR A 76 12.85 10.69 1.37
CA TYR A 76 13.77 9.86 2.18
C TYR A 76 13.48 8.34 2.15
N GLY A 77 12.63 7.87 1.24
CA GLY A 77 12.30 6.45 1.17
C GLY A 77 13.47 5.57 0.77
N LYS A 78 14.26 6.02 -0.21
CA LYS A 78 15.50 5.34 -0.64
C LYS A 78 16.51 5.22 0.50
N ASP A 79 16.70 6.31 1.25
CA ASP A 79 17.65 6.35 2.37
C ASP A 79 17.19 5.42 3.49
N CYS A 80 15.92 5.46 3.87
CA CYS A 80 15.34 4.55 4.86
C CYS A 80 15.52 3.07 4.46
N ARG A 81 15.31 2.71 3.19
CA ARG A 81 15.48 1.34 2.72
C ARG A 81 16.93 0.90 2.66
N SER A 82 17.87 1.80 2.36
CA SER A 82 19.30 1.51 2.30
C SER A 82 19.89 1.12 3.66
N LEU A 83 19.21 1.43 4.76
CA LEU A 83 19.60 0.98 6.11
C LEU A 83 19.43 -0.53 6.30
N PHE A 84 18.58 -1.18 5.49
CA PHE A 84 18.35 -2.63 5.56
C PHE A 84 19.16 -3.32 4.47
N CYS A 85 20.23 -3.99 4.88
CA CYS A 85 21.16 -4.67 3.97
C CYS A 85 21.40 -6.11 4.41
N ALA A 86 21.85 -6.92 3.46
CA ALA A 86 22.26 -8.28 3.76
C ALA A 86 23.62 -8.27 4.49
N PRO A 87 23.87 -9.19 5.44
CA PRO A 87 25.20 -9.40 6.02
C PRO A 87 26.25 -9.73 4.95
N LYS A 88 27.52 -9.48 5.26
CA LYS A 88 28.63 -9.80 4.35
C LYS A 88 28.56 -11.25 3.87
N GLY A 89 28.66 -11.44 2.56
CA GLY A 89 28.59 -12.77 1.94
C GLY A 89 27.19 -13.33 1.75
N LYS A 90 26.14 -12.53 2.03
CA LYS A 90 24.74 -12.89 1.79
C LYS A 90 24.06 -11.88 0.87
N ILE A 91 22.95 -12.28 0.27
CA ILE A 91 22.09 -11.41 -0.55
C ILE A 91 20.71 -11.34 0.07
N LEU A 92 20.03 -10.20 -0.14
CA LEU A 92 18.63 -10.03 0.20
C LEU A 92 17.79 -10.38 -1.04
N ILE A 93 16.88 -11.34 -0.88
CA ILE A 93 15.96 -11.75 -1.95
C ILE A 93 14.56 -11.31 -1.55
N GLY A 94 13.94 -10.46 -2.37
CA GLY A 94 12.53 -10.06 -2.24
C GLY A 94 11.68 -10.83 -3.24
N ILE A 95 10.58 -11.44 -2.78
CA ILE A 95 9.60 -12.12 -3.61
C ILE A 95 8.22 -11.58 -3.26
N ASP A 96 7.48 -11.14 -4.28
CA ASP A 96 6.10 -10.68 -4.14
C ASP A 96 5.19 -11.39 -5.14
N MET A 97 3.99 -11.73 -4.70
CA MET A 97 2.99 -12.39 -5.55
C MET A 97 2.22 -11.35 -6.34
N SER A 98 2.45 -11.29 -7.64
CA SER A 98 1.77 -10.34 -8.52
C SER A 98 0.25 -10.52 -8.50
N GLY A 99 -0.47 -9.46 -8.13
CA GLY A 99 -1.93 -9.40 -8.18
C GLY A 99 -2.64 -10.47 -7.35
N LEU A 100 -2.11 -10.85 -6.19
CA LEU A 100 -2.61 -11.95 -5.37
C LEU A 100 -4.12 -11.86 -5.12
N GLU A 101 -4.63 -10.70 -4.72
CA GLU A 101 -6.04 -10.50 -4.44
C GLU A 101 -6.92 -10.74 -5.67
N LEU A 102 -6.50 -10.24 -6.85
CA LEU A 102 -7.24 -10.45 -8.10
C LEU A 102 -7.19 -11.91 -8.56
N ARG A 103 -6.08 -12.61 -8.31
CA ARG A 103 -5.98 -14.06 -8.57
C ARG A 103 -6.93 -14.87 -7.68
N MET A 104 -7.05 -14.49 -6.41
CA MET A 104 -8.00 -15.14 -5.50
C MET A 104 -9.44 -14.81 -5.89
N LEU A 105 -9.75 -13.56 -6.24
CA LEU A 105 -11.06 -13.21 -6.79
C LEU A 105 -11.39 -14.05 -8.03
N ALA A 106 -10.47 -14.12 -8.98
CA ALA A 106 -10.62 -14.90 -10.21
C ALA A 106 -10.88 -16.38 -9.92
N HIS A 107 -10.19 -16.96 -8.95
CA HIS A 107 -10.43 -18.34 -8.51
C HIS A 107 -11.87 -18.55 -8.03
N TYR A 108 -12.40 -17.66 -7.19
CA TYR A 108 -13.77 -17.76 -6.70
C TYR A 108 -14.82 -17.44 -7.78
N MET A 109 -14.51 -16.58 -8.74
CA MET A 109 -15.38 -16.26 -9.87
C MET A 109 -15.47 -17.37 -10.91
N ALA A 110 -14.44 -18.17 -11.05
CA ALA A 110 -14.30 -19.17 -12.13
C ALA A 110 -15.50 -20.12 -12.27
N ARG A 111 -16.19 -20.42 -11.16
CA ARG A 111 -17.42 -21.22 -11.18
C ARG A 111 -18.64 -20.51 -11.81
N TYR A 112 -18.60 -19.19 -11.95
CA TYR A 112 -19.69 -18.38 -12.50
C TYR A 112 -19.43 -17.93 -13.92
N ASP A 113 -18.16 -17.68 -14.27
CA ASP A 113 -17.71 -17.14 -15.57
C ASP A 113 -16.91 -18.16 -16.39
N SER A 114 -16.88 -19.43 -15.97
CA SER A 114 -16.10 -20.51 -16.60
C SER A 114 -14.60 -20.18 -16.71
N GLY A 115 -14.08 -19.32 -15.83
CA GLY A 115 -12.66 -18.96 -15.76
C GLY A 115 -12.25 -17.82 -16.69
N ALA A 116 -13.18 -17.10 -17.31
CA ALA A 116 -12.87 -16.00 -18.23
C ALA A 116 -12.05 -14.90 -17.55
N TYR A 117 -12.44 -14.47 -16.36
CA TYR A 117 -11.68 -13.48 -15.60
C TYR A 117 -10.29 -13.99 -15.16
N ALA A 118 -10.20 -15.30 -14.83
CA ALA A 118 -8.93 -15.91 -14.48
C ALA A 118 -7.92 -15.90 -15.64
N ASP A 119 -8.38 -16.15 -16.85
CA ASP A 119 -7.54 -16.10 -18.05
C ASP A 119 -6.98 -14.70 -18.26
N ILE A 120 -7.80 -13.65 -18.11
CA ILE A 120 -7.35 -12.26 -18.22
C ILE A 120 -6.33 -11.90 -17.12
N VAL A 121 -6.57 -12.35 -15.87
CA VAL A 121 -5.64 -12.09 -14.75
C VAL A 121 -4.29 -12.74 -14.95
N VAL A 122 -4.25 -13.92 -15.58
CA VAL A 122 -3.00 -14.68 -15.77
C VAL A 122 -2.27 -14.27 -17.04
N ASN A 123 -2.98 -14.07 -18.13
CA ASN A 123 -2.42 -13.93 -19.47
C ASN A 123 -2.56 -12.52 -20.09
N GLY A 124 -3.38 -11.64 -19.45
CA GLY A 124 -3.66 -10.30 -19.96
C GLY A 124 -3.27 -9.18 -19.01
N ASP A 125 -3.74 -7.97 -19.30
CA ASP A 125 -3.69 -6.81 -18.40
C ASP A 125 -5.06 -6.59 -17.76
N ILE A 126 -5.23 -7.17 -16.58
CA ILE A 126 -6.48 -7.09 -15.83
C ILE A 126 -6.90 -5.66 -15.48
N HIS A 127 -5.94 -4.75 -15.29
CA HIS A 127 -6.28 -3.36 -14.95
C HIS A 127 -6.83 -2.59 -16.15
N THR A 128 -6.30 -2.83 -17.34
CA THR A 128 -6.87 -2.29 -18.59
C THR A 128 -8.25 -2.91 -18.86
N HIS A 129 -8.39 -4.22 -18.68
CA HIS A 129 -9.70 -4.88 -18.81
C HIS A 129 -10.74 -4.28 -17.83
N ASN A 130 -10.39 -4.11 -16.56
CA ASN A 130 -11.27 -3.51 -15.57
C ASN A 130 -11.57 -2.03 -15.87
N GLN A 131 -10.61 -1.30 -16.44
CA GLN A 131 -10.80 0.07 -16.89
C GLN A 131 -11.90 0.16 -17.98
N GLU A 132 -11.78 -0.65 -19.00
CA GLU A 132 -12.73 -0.72 -20.12
C GLU A 132 -14.11 -1.17 -19.66
N ALA A 133 -14.18 -2.25 -18.87
CA ALA A 133 -15.43 -2.81 -18.37
C ALA A 133 -16.19 -1.84 -17.45
N ALA A 134 -15.50 -1.03 -16.66
CA ALA A 134 -16.10 -0.05 -15.75
C ALA A 134 -16.23 1.35 -16.35
N GLY A 135 -15.73 1.60 -17.56
CA GLY A 135 -15.74 2.93 -18.19
C GLY A 135 -14.93 3.97 -17.42
N ILE A 136 -13.88 3.56 -16.73
CA ILE A 136 -13.03 4.43 -15.91
C ILE A 136 -11.97 5.09 -16.78
N GLU A 137 -11.74 6.40 -16.57
CA GLU A 137 -10.90 7.24 -17.41
C GLU A 137 -9.44 6.72 -17.53
N THR A 138 -8.83 6.26 -16.45
CA THR A 138 -7.43 5.81 -16.47
C THR A 138 -7.25 4.43 -15.82
N ARG A 139 -6.24 3.71 -16.29
CA ARG A 139 -5.83 2.40 -15.75
C ARG A 139 -5.47 2.46 -14.26
N ASP A 140 -4.84 3.55 -13.80
CA ASP A 140 -4.46 3.72 -12.40
C ASP A 140 -5.70 3.96 -11.51
N LEU A 141 -6.69 4.69 -12.00
CA LEU A 141 -7.97 4.84 -11.32
C LEU A 141 -8.72 3.51 -11.26
N ALA A 142 -8.74 2.73 -12.35
CA ALA A 142 -9.34 1.40 -12.37
C ALA A 142 -8.67 0.44 -11.37
N LYS A 143 -7.34 0.48 -11.30
CA LYS A 143 -6.58 -0.27 -10.28
C LYS A 143 -6.99 0.13 -8.87
N ARG A 144 -7.05 1.42 -8.56
CA ARG A 144 -7.47 1.92 -7.25
C ARG A 144 -8.91 1.56 -6.93
N PHE A 145 -9.79 1.65 -7.91
CA PHE A 145 -11.21 1.34 -7.80
C PHE A 145 -11.43 -0.13 -7.45
N ILE A 146 -10.85 -1.07 -8.21
CA ILE A 146 -11.07 -2.50 -7.98
C ILE A 146 -10.57 -2.95 -6.61
N TYR A 147 -9.44 -2.43 -6.13
CA TYR A 147 -8.96 -2.73 -4.79
C TYR A 147 -9.85 -2.10 -3.70
N ALA A 148 -10.29 -0.85 -3.88
CA ALA A 148 -11.24 -0.23 -2.94
C ALA A 148 -12.54 -1.05 -2.86
N PHE A 149 -13.07 -1.50 -3.99
CA PHE A 149 -14.25 -2.36 -4.08
C PHE A 149 -14.03 -3.69 -3.35
N LEU A 150 -12.94 -4.40 -3.62
CA LEU A 150 -12.60 -5.67 -2.97
C LEU A 150 -12.48 -5.57 -1.45
N TYR A 151 -12.01 -4.44 -0.96
CA TYR A 151 -11.91 -4.18 0.48
C TYR A 151 -13.19 -3.59 1.10
N GLY A 152 -14.30 -3.59 0.37
CA GLY A 152 -15.61 -3.21 0.87
C GLY A 152 -15.82 -1.72 1.03
N ALA A 153 -15.17 -0.89 0.20
CA ALA A 153 -15.40 0.55 0.22
C ALA A 153 -16.86 0.85 -0.13
N GLY A 154 -17.50 1.73 0.65
CA GLY A 154 -18.84 2.21 0.37
C GLY A 154 -18.88 3.13 -0.87
N THR A 155 -20.08 3.37 -1.42
CA THR A 155 -20.31 4.16 -2.65
C THR A 155 -19.65 5.53 -2.63
N ALA A 156 -19.68 6.24 -1.50
CA ALA A 156 -19.01 7.54 -1.38
C ALA A 156 -17.49 7.46 -1.60
N LYS A 157 -16.85 6.42 -1.06
CA LYS A 157 -15.40 6.22 -1.24
C LYS A 157 -15.07 5.76 -2.66
N LEU A 158 -15.87 4.88 -3.24
CA LEU A 158 -15.72 4.45 -4.64
C LEU A 158 -15.84 5.62 -5.60
N GLY A 159 -16.86 6.49 -5.42
CA GLY A 159 -17.01 7.72 -6.19
C GLY A 159 -15.80 8.64 -6.09
N GLN A 160 -15.30 8.88 -4.87
CA GLN A 160 -14.08 9.67 -4.67
C GLN A 160 -12.85 9.10 -5.39
N VAL A 161 -12.72 7.77 -5.43
CA VAL A 161 -11.59 7.11 -6.11
C VAL A 161 -11.58 7.40 -7.61
N VAL A 162 -12.76 7.49 -8.24
CA VAL A 162 -12.89 7.81 -9.67
C VAL A 162 -13.00 9.32 -9.95
N GLY A 163 -12.79 10.17 -8.94
CA GLY A 163 -12.82 11.62 -9.08
C GLY A 163 -14.22 12.23 -9.05
N GLY A 164 -15.23 11.45 -8.67
CA GLY A 164 -16.64 11.83 -8.59
C GLY A 164 -17.19 11.90 -7.16
N ASN A 165 -18.47 11.68 -7.04
CA ASN A 165 -19.24 11.72 -5.79
C ASN A 165 -19.86 10.34 -5.46
N ALA A 166 -20.68 10.26 -4.38
CA ALA A 166 -21.31 9.01 -3.95
C ALA A 166 -22.27 8.39 -4.98
N THR A 167 -22.83 9.19 -5.91
CA THR A 167 -23.69 8.68 -7.00
C THR A 167 -22.85 7.97 -8.06
N ASP A 168 -21.63 8.47 -8.32
CA ASP A 168 -20.71 7.89 -9.30
C ASP A 168 -20.06 6.58 -8.79
N GLY A 169 -20.17 6.32 -7.49
CA GLY A 169 -19.71 5.08 -6.86
C GLY A 169 -20.77 3.97 -6.76
N LYS A 170 -21.98 4.20 -7.28
CA LYS A 170 -23.06 3.20 -7.35
C LYS A 170 -23.01 2.42 -8.64
#